data_29a61b905d06225124cc4ce71bd4ebdb
#
_entry.id   29a61b905d06225124cc4ce71bd4ebdb
#
_cell.length_a   1.000
_cell.length_b   1.000
_cell.length_c   1.000
_cell.angle_alpha   90.00
_cell.angle_beta   90.00
_cell.angle_gamma   90.00
#
_symmetry.space_group_name_H-M   'P 1'
#
loop_
_entity.id
_entity.type
_entity.pdbx_description
1 polymer ?
#
loop_
_entity_poly.entity_id
_entity_poly.type
_entity_poly.pdbx_seq_one_letter_code
_entity_poly.pdbx_strand_id
1 'polypeptide(L)'
;EAIKFYEKEKTLRGILQLDNKEKEEVSLYFCEEYYNYFYGVMPISTGFIDKFEVVKYHDGFLLRYPSKYTPNVLEKYNETKKLLNTLDEYEDIYKTLKINTVYRLNKAISEGKAQDIISLSEALHEKKISDLADKIVERKDVKAILIAGPSSSGKTTFSKRLGVHLRLNGLKPVTISVDNYFVERKDNPKHSDGTYDFECIEAIDLKLFNEHLTKLLNGEEIDVPTFNFK
;
A
#
# COMPACT_ATOMS: atom_id res chain seq x y z
N GLU A 1 -0.57 -27.49 -23.61
CA GLU A 1 0.57 -27.04 -24.44
C GLU A 1 1.50 -26.14 -23.62
N ALA A 2 1.01 -25.08 -22.96
CA ALA A 2 1.83 -24.17 -22.17
C ALA A 2 2.63 -24.90 -21.06
N ILE A 3 2.00 -25.83 -20.33
CA ILE A 3 2.67 -26.63 -19.29
C ILE A 3 3.84 -27.42 -19.88
N LYS A 4 3.63 -28.14 -20.99
CA LYS A 4 4.69 -28.90 -21.68
C LYS A 4 5.85 -28.01 -22.12
N PHE A 5 5.55 -26.76 -22.46
CA PHE A 5 6.55 -25.80 -22.86
C PHE A 5 7.44 -25.40 -21.66
N TYR A 6 6.83 -25.09 -20.52
CA TYR A 6 7.57 -24.76 -19.29
C TYR A 6 8.33 -25.97 -18.72
N GLU A 7 7.79 -27.18 -18.85
CA GLU A 7 8.50 -28.42 -18.46
C GLU A 7 9.77 -28.63 -19.27
N LYS A 8 9.71 -28.37 -20.58
CA LYS A 8 10.88 -28.48 -21.46
C LYS A 8 12.00 -27.52 -21.07
N GLU A 9 11.64 -26.30 -20.65
CA GLU A 9 12.60 -25.27 -20.22
C GLU A 9 13.00 -25.39 -18.74
N LYS A 10 12.49 -26.37 -18.01
CA LYS A 10 12.72 -26.59 -16.57
C LYS A 10 12.39 -25.38 -15.69
N THR A 11 11.47 -24.52 -16.12
CA THR A 11 11.01 -23.35 -15.37
C THR A 11 9.78 -23.67 -14.53
N LEU A 12 10.01 -24.06 -13.29
CA LEU A 12 8.93 -24.34 -12.32
C LEU A 12 7.96 -23.17 -12.14
N ARG A 13 8.42 -21.91 -12.28
CA ARG A 13 7.58 -20.72 -12.10
C ARG A 13 6.36 -20.70 -13.01
N GLY A 14 6.55 -20.97 -14.30
CA GLY A 14 5.44 -20.99 -15.26
C GLY A 14 4.43 -22.08 -14.95
N ILE A 15 4.89 -23.28 -14.62
CA ILE A 15 4.03 -24.42 -14.27
C ILE A 15 3.18 -24.10 -13.05
N LEU A 16 3.79 -23.61 -11.98
CA LEU A 16 3.11 -23.29 -10.72
C LEU A 16 2.07 -22.17 -10.88
N GLN A 17 2.28 -21.22 -11.80
CA GLN A 17 1.29 -20.19 -12.11
C GLN A 17 0.06 -20.76 -12.84
N LEU A 18 0.25 -21.77 -13.67
CA LEU A 18 -0.83 -22.37 -14.46
C LEU A 18 -1.65 -23.39 -13.66
N ASP A 19 -1.04 -24.02 -12.66
CA ASP A 19 -1.61 -25.11 -11.87
C ASP A 19 -2.88 -24.71 -11.07
N ASN A 20 -3.03 -23.42 -10.76
CA ASN A 20 -4.15 -22.87 -9.99
C ASN A 20 -5.07 -21.97 -10.82
N LYS A 21 -5.10 -22.13 -12.14
CA LYS A 21 -5.96 -21.31 -12.99
C LYS A 21 -7.27 -22.00 -13.32
N GLU A 22 -8.36 -21.24 -13.16
CA GLU A 22 -9.69 -21.64 -13.61
C GLU A 22 -9.85 -21.59 -15.14
N LYS A 23 -8.94 -20.89 -15.86
CA LYS A 23 -9.02 -20.74 -17.32
C LYS A 23 -8.30 -21.89 -18.02
N GLU A 24 -8.96 -22.51 -18.97
CA GLU A 24 -8.40 -23.57 -19.81
C GLU A 24 -7.33 -23.08 -20.79
N GLU A 25 -7.35 -21.79 -21.14
CA GLU A 25 -6.42 -21.18 -22.10
C GLU A 25 -5.62 -20.05 -21.47
N VAL A 26 -4.37 -19.91 -21.90
CA VAL A 26 -3.47 -18.82 -21.52
C VAL A 26 -2.73 -18.29 -22.74
N SER A 27 -2.45 -16.99 -22.75
CA SER A 27 -1.66 -16.36 -23.81
C SER A 27 -0.17 -16.40 -23.46
N LEU A 28 0.63 -17.01 -24.31
CA LEU A 28 2.09 -16.96 -24.26
C LEU A 28 2.58 -15.92 -25.24
N TYR A 29 3.47 -15.06 -24.78
CA TYR A 29 4.14 -14.05 -25.59
C TYR A 29 5.59 -14.46 -25.82
N PHE A 30 6.07 -14.27 -27.05
CA PHE A 30 7.40 -14.65 -27.48
C PHE A 30 8.21 -13.41 -27.83
N CYS A 31 9.47 -13.41 -27.43
CA CYS A 31 10.48 -12.46 -27.88
C CYS A 31 11.75 -13.25 -28.19
N GLU A 32 12.00 -13.52 -29.45
CA GLU A 32 13.06 -14.42 -29.92
C GLU A 32 12.96 -15.81 -29.27
N GLU A 33 13.98 -16.21 -28.50
CA GLU A 33 14.01 -17.49 -27.76
C GLU A 33 13.34 -17.40 -26.39
N TYR A 34 13.00 -16.17 -25.91
CA TYR A 34 12.36 -15.95 -24.63
C TYR A 34 10.85 -15.90 -24.79
N TYR A 35 10.15 -16.60 -23.91
CA TYR A 35 8.69 -16.55 -23.84
C TYR A 35 8.21 -16.59 -22.41
N ASN A 36 7.07 -16.01 -22.18
CA ASN A 36 6.40 -16.05 -20.88
C ASN A 36 4.91 -15.80 -21.02
N TYR A 37 4.22 -16.11 -19.95
CA TYR A 37 2.81 -15.81 -19.79
C TYR A 37 2.68 -14.39 -19.19
N PHE A 38 1.85 -13.57 -19.82
CA PHE A 38 1.54 -12.22 -19.37
C PHE A 38 0.06 -11.95 -19.38
N TYR A 39 -0.35 -10.99 -18.55
CA TYR A 39 -1.71 -10.46 -18.53
C TYR A 39 -1.76 -9.21 -19.42
N GLY A 40 -2.82 -9.11 -20.23
CA GLY A 40 -3.06 -7.95 -21.05
C GLY A 40 -2.30 -7.94 -22.38
N VAL A 41 -2.27 -6.78 -22.99
CA VAL A 41 -1.67 -6.57 -24.32
C VAL A 41 -0.19 -6.23 -24.20
N MET A 42 0.63 -6.92 -24.97
CA MET A 42 2.06 -6.63 -25.12
C MET A 42 2.31 -5.88 -26.44
N PRO A 43 3.29 -4.97 -26.48
CA PRO A 43 3.71 -4.37 -27.74
C PRO A 43 4.27 -5.43 -28.69
N ILE A 44 4.10 -5.21 -29.99
CA ILE A 44 4.55 -6.14 -31.04
C ILE A 44 6.07 -6.18 -31.23
N SER A 45 6.81 -5.24 -30.63
CA SER A 45 8.27 -5.16 -30.72
C SER A 45 8.83 -4.53 -29.44
N THR A 46 10.00 -5.00 -29.02
CA THR A 46 10.80 -4.39 -27.95
C THR A 46 11.29 -2.98 -28.31
N GLY A 47 11.32 -2.63 -29.61
CA GLY A 47 11.68 -1.29 -30.09
C GLY A 47 10.75 -0.16 -29.64
N PHE A 48 9.57 -0.48 -29.07
CA PHE A 48 8.72 0.51 -28.41
C PHE A 48 9.24 0.96 -27.04
N ILE A 49 10.24 0.24 -26.49
CA ILE A 49 10.83 0.54 -25.18
C ILE A 49 12.23 1.10 -25.43
N ASP A 50 12.33 2.42 -25.52
CA ASP A 50 13.57 3.14 -25.83
C ASP A 50 14.22 3.78 -24.60
N LYS A 51 13.49 3.90 -23.49
CA LYS A 51 13.93 4.59 -22.26
C LYS A 51 13.71 3.73 -21.03
N PHE A 52 14.76 3.09 -20.60
CA PHE A 52 14.79 2.38 -19.33
C PHE A 52 16.21 2.32 -18.78
N GLU A 53 16.33 2.05 -17.51
CA GLU A 53 17.60 1.84 -16.83
C GLU A 53 17.47 0.67 -15.85
N VAL A 54 18.48 -0.19 -15.82
CA VAL A 54 18.60 -1.27 -14.83
C VAL A 54 19.77 -0.94 -13.93
N VAL A 55 19.49 -0.77 -12.63
CA VAL A 55 20.49 -0.41 -11.62
C VAL A 55 20.56 -1.51 -10.57
N LYS A 56 21.76 -1.90 -10.15
CA LYS A 56 21.92 -2.85 -9.04
C LYS A 56 21.31 -2.25 -7.77
N TYR A 57 20.52 -3.06 -7.06
CA TYR A 57 19.88 -2.67 -5.82
C TYR A 57 19.83 -3.84 -4.84
N HIS A 58 20.56 -3.76 -3.73
CA HIS A 58 20.74 -4.86 -2.78
C HIS A 58 21.12 -6.18 -3.49
N ASP A 59 20.40 -7.26 -3.25
CA ASP A 59 20.59 -8.56 -3.92
C ASP A 59 19.80 -8.70 -5.24
N GLY A 60 19.17 -7.61 -5.69
CA GLY A 60 18.38 -7.56 -6.90
C GLY A 60 18.74 -6.38 -7.79
N PHE A 61 17.73 -5.81 -8.44
CA PHE A 61 17.89 -4.64 -9.30
C PHE A 61 16.64 -3.78 -9.31
N LEU A 62 16.81 -2.50 -9.62
CA LEU A 62 15.75 -1.57 -9.94
C LEU A 62 15.60 -1.47 -11.46
N LEU A 63 14.41 -1.70 -11.95
CA LEU A 63 14.03 -1.36 -13.32
C LEU A 63 13.36 0.01 -13.30
N ARG A 64 14.01 1.00 -13.92
CA ARG A 64 13.50 2.36 -14.02
C ARG A 64 12.97 2.61 -15.43
N TYR A 65 11.82 3.22 -15.51
CA TYR A 65 11.17 3.58 -16.77
C TYR A 65 10.37 4.88 -16.60
N PRO A 66 10.04 5.60 -17.68
CA PRO A 66 9.25 6.82 -17.62
C PRO A 66 7.87 6.61 -17.00
N SER A 67 7.39 7.60 -16.27
CA SER A 67 6.02 7.57 -15.73
C SER A 67 5.00 7.88 -16.85
N LYS A 68 3.73 7.52 -16.62
CA LYS A 68 2.64 7.90 -17.54
C LYS A 68 2.45 9.42 -17.67
N TYR A 69 2.91 10.19 -16.69
CA TYR A 69 2.81 11.64 -16.67
C TYR A 69 4.01 12.32 -17.35
N THR A 70 5.16 11.64 -17.39
CA THR A 70 6.40 12.11 -18.02
C THR A 70 6.96 11.02 -18.95
N PRO A 71 6.25 10.66 -20.02
CA PRO A 71 6.54 9.46 -20.82
C PRO A 71 7.89 9.49 -21.54
N ASN A 72 8.56 10.64 -21.58
CA ASN A 72 9.84 10.83 -22.26
C ASN A 72 11.01 11.10 -21.33
N VAL A 73 10.82 11.05 -20.01
CA VAL A 73 11.84 11.41 -19.03
C VAL A 73 12.01 10.31 -18.00
N LEU A 74 13.25 9.86 -17.80
CA LEU A 74 13.62 9.08 -16.63
C LEU A 74 13.84 10.04 -15.47
N GLU A 75 12.84 10.13 -14.58
CA GLU A 75 12.93 10.98 -13.40
C GLU A 75 14.06 10.51 -12.48
N LYS A 76 14.65 11.44 -11.73
CA LYS A 76 15.68 11.12 -10.75
C LYS A 76 15.10 10.15 -9.70
N TYR A 77 15.79 9.04 -9.46
CA TYR A 77 15.41 8.11 -8.41
C TYR A 77 15.69 8.71 -7.03
N ASN A 78 14.66 8.77 -6.21
CA ASN A 78 14.75 9.11 -4.81
C ASN A 78 14.43 7.86 -3.99
N GLU A 79 15.42 7.37 -3.25
CA GLU A 79 15.26 6.18 -2.43
C GLU A 79 14.31 6.44 -1.25
N THR A 80 13.29 5.61 -1.12
CA THR A 80 12.34 5.63 0.01
C THR A 80 12.70 4.53 1.01
N LYS A 81 13.84 4.67 1.71
CA LYS A 81 14.40 3.63 2.61
C LYS A 81 13.39 3.06 3.59
N LYS A 82 12.54 3.90 4.20
CA LYS A 82 11.54 3.42 5.16
C LYS A 82 10.53 2.47 4.53
N LEU A 83 10.06 2.79 3.33
CA LEU A 83 9.12 1.93 2.59
C LEU A 83 9.80 0.61 2.21
N LEU A 84 11.01 0.67 1.69
CA LEU A 84 11.75 -0.52 1.28
C LEU A 84 12.03 -1.45 2.46
N ASN A 85 12.53 -0.92 3.59
CA ASN A 85 12.73 -1.71 4.80
C ASN A 85 11.44 -2.38 5.29
N THR A 86 10.29 -1.70 5.15
CA THR A 86 9.00 -2.30 5.50
C THR A 86 8.63 -3.43 4.55
N LEU A 87 8.89 -3.29 3.24
CA LEU A 87 8.64 -4.33 2.26
C LEU A 87 9.55 -5.55 2.50
N ASP A 88 10.83 -5.34 2.78
CA ASP A 88 11.80 -6.39 3.12
C ASP A 88 11.35 -7.17 4.37
N GLU A 89 10.91 -6.46 5.42
CA GLU A 89 10.39 -7.06 6.63
C GLU A 89 9.16 -7.96 6.35
N TYR A 90 8.24 -7.51 5.51
CA TYR A 90 7.09 -8.32 5.11
C TYR A 90 7.50 -9.51 4.25
N GLU A 91 8.47 -9.35 3.36
CA GLU A 91 8.99 -10.47 2.56
C GLU A 91 9.55 -11.56 3.44
N ASP A 92 10.32 -11.22 4.47
CA ASP A 92 10.90 -12.18 5.41
C ASP A 92 9.82 -12.91 6.23
N ILE A 93 8.77 -12.19 6.62
CA ILE A 93 7.59 -12.80 7.27
C ILE A 93 6.91 -13.79 6.34
N TYR A 94 6.64 -13.42 5.10
CA TYR A 94 6.00 -14.30 4.12
C TYR A 94 6.89 -15.51 3.75
N LYS A 95 8.21 -15.35 3.73
CA LYS A 95 9.15 -16.47 3.58
C LYS A 95 9.04 -17.45 4.76
N THR A 96 9.01 -16.91 5.99
CA THR A 96 8.87 -17.69 7.22
C THR A 96 7.56 -18.47 7.24
N LEU A 97 6.46 -17.84 6.83
CA LEU A 97 5.14 -18.46 6.70
C LEU A 97 5.02 -19.37 5.46
N LYS A 98 6.03 -19.41 4.59
CA LYS A 98 6.06 -20.16 3.32
C LYS A 98 4.93 -19.80 2.35
N ILE A 99 4.47 -18.54 2.38
CA ILE A 99 3.42 -17.99 1.52
C ILE A 99 3.90 -16.78 0.67
N ASN A 100 5.19 -16.70 0.42
CA ASN A 100 5.82 -15.58 -0.28
C ASN A 100 5.55 -15.55 -1.80
N THR A 101 4.66 -16.38 -2.29
CA THR A 101 4.15 -16.35 -3.67
C THR A 101 2.65 -16.64 -3.68
N VAL A 102 1.94 -16.09 -4.67
CA VAL A 102 0.50 -16.34 -4.85
C VAL A 102 0.21 -17.85 -4.96
N TYR A 103 1.05 -18.61 -5.67
CA TYR A 103 0.94 -20.05 -5.75
C TYR A 103 0.97 -20.72 -4.37
N ARG A 104 1.96 -20.37 -3.54
CA ARG A 104 2.09 -20.96 -2.19
C ARG A 104 0.93 -20.57 -1.28
N LEU A 105 0.44 -19.33 -1.40
CA LEU A 105 -0.75 -18.88 -0.68
C LEU A 105 -1.99 -19.70 -1.11
N ASN A 106 -2.24 -19.80 -2.41
CA ASN A 106 -3.37 -20.57 -2.94
C ASN A 106 -3.30 -22.06 -2.54
N LYS A 107 -2.10 -22.64 -2.59
CA LYS A 107 -1.86 -24.01 -2.14
C LYS A 107 -2.18 -24.17 -0.65
N ALA A 108 -1.71 -23.28 0.20
CA ALA A 108 -2.01 -23.32 1.63
C ALA A 108 -3.51 -23.17 1.91
N ILE A 109 -4.23 -22.34 1.14
CA ILE A 109 -5.69 -22.20 1.21
C ILE A 109 -6.38 -23.51 0.82
N SER A 110 -5.97 -24.14 -0.29
CA SER A 110 -6.53 -25.43 -0.74
C SER A 110 -6.26 -26.58 0.24
N GLU A 111 -5.18 -26.49 1.03
CA GLU A 111 -4.84 -27.41 2.12
C GLU A 111 -5.60 -27.10 3.44
N GLY A 112 -6.52 -26.13 3.45
CA GLY A 112 -7.33 -25.77 4.63
C GLY A 112 -6.62 -24.89 5.66
N LYS A 113 -5.45 -24.31 5.33
CA LYS A 113 -4.63 -23.50 6.26
C LYS A 113 -5.01 -22.00 6.28
N ALA A 114 -6.09 -21.60 5.61
CA ALA A 114 -6.48 -20.20 5.50
C ALA A 114 -6.66 -19.51 6.85
N GLN A 115 -7.35 -20.18 7.80
CA GLN A 115 -7.62 -19.61 9.13
C GLN A 115 -6.34 -19.38 9.93
N ASP A 116 -5.38 -20.32 9.85
CA ASP A 116 -4.10 -20.16 10.54
C ASP A 116 -3.30 -18.99 9.99
N ILE A 117 -3.28 -18.81 8.67
CA ILE A 117 -2.61 -17.69 8.00
C ILE A 117 -3.25 -16.36 8.42
N ILE A 118 -4.57 -16.29 8.46
CA ILE A 118 -5.31 -15.09 8.90
C ILE A 118 -4.93 -14.77 10.35
N SER A 119 -5.04 -15.75 11.26
CA SER A 119 -4.75 -15.55 12.69
C SER A 119 -3.31 -15.10 12.94
N LEU A 120 -2.35 -15.69 12.24
CA LEU A 120 -0.94 -15.29 12.33
C LEU A 120 -0.71 -13.87 11.81
N SER A 121 -1.37 -13.50 10.69
CA SER A 121 -1.25 -12.17 10.10
C SER A 121 -1.87 -11.10 11.00
N GLU A 122 -3.01 -11.39 11.62
CA GLU A 122 -3.68 -10.50 12.57
C GLU A 122 -2.85 -10.32 13.85
N ALA A 123 -2.33 -11.41 14.42
CA ALA A 123 -1.48 -11.36 15.59
C ALA A 123 -0.20 -10.55 15.36
N LEU A 124 0.43 -10.72 14.19
CA LEU A 124 1.59 -9.94 13.80
C LEU A 124 1.27 -8.45 13.67
N HIS A 125 0.15 -8.13 13.01
CA HIS A 125 -0.29 -6.74 12.87
C HIS A 125 -0.55 -6.09 14.23
N GLU A 126 -1.24 -6.80 15.14
CA GLU A 126 -1.53 -6.32 16.49
C GLU A 126 -0.24 -6.10 17.29
N LYS A 127 0.71 -7.04 17.20
CA LYS A 127 2.02 -6.89 17.83
C LYS A 127 2.74 -5.62 17.33
N LYS A 128 2.76 -5.37 16.02
CA LYS A 128 3.39 -4.17 15.45
C LYS A 128 2.74 -2.87 15.92
N ILE A 129 1.42 -2.85 16.07
CA ILE A 129 0.70 -1.69 16.62
C ILE A 129 1.07 -1.47 18.10
N SER A 130 1.15 -2.55 18.87
CA SER A 130 1.60 -2.49 20.27
C SER A 130 3.02 -1.93 20.39
N ASP A 131 3.98 -2.51 19.63
CA ASP A 131 5.37 -2.07 19.62
C ASP A 131 5.51 -0.58 19.19
N LEU A 132 4.64 -0.12 18.28
CA LEU A 132 4.59 1.29 17.89
C LEU A 132 4.05 2.17 19.03
N ALA A 133 3.02 1.73 19.73
CA ALA A 133 2.47 2.46 20.89
C ALA A 133 3.52 2.62 21.98
N ASP A 134 4.29 1.57 22.27
CA ASP A 134 5.37 1.60 23.26
C ASP A 134 6.46 2.63 22.87
N LYS A 135 6.89 2.62 21.60
CA LYS A 135 7.84 3.61 21.06
C LYS A 135 7.33 5.05 21.13
N ILE A 136 6.01 5.26 20.99
CA ILE A 136 5.40 6.59 21.11
C ILE A 136 5.45 7.04 22.58
N VAL A 137 5.14 6.16 23.51
CA VAL A 137 5.16 6.45 24.95
C VAL A 137 6.55 6.75 25.47
N GLU A 138 7.57 6.07 24.96
CA GLU A 138 8.98 6.36 25.26
C GLU A 138 9.38 7.79 24.86
N ARG A 139 8.76 8.33 23.81
CA ARG A 139 8.97 9.67 23.30
C ARG A 139 8.04 10.67 23.97
N LYS A 140 8.44 11.17 25.13
CA LYS A 140 7.65 12.11 25.96
C LYS A 140 7.34 13.46 25.28
N ASP A 141 8.04 13.80 24.20
CA ASP A 141 7.85 15.01 23.40
C ASP A 141 6.72 14.90 22.37
N VAL A 142 6.23 13.71 22.06
CA VAL A 142 5.17 13.49 21.08
C VAL A 142 3.83 13.98 21.61
N LYS A 143 3.27 14.99 20.96
CA LYS A 143 1.94 15.52 21.26
C LYS A 143 0.92 15.24 20.16
N ALA A 144 1.38 15.00 18.91
CA ALA A 144 0.52 14.70 17.79
C ALA A 144 1.09 13.54 16.97
N ILE A 145 0.20 12.69 16.47
CA ILE A 145 0.52 11.55 15.61
C ILE A 145 -0.27 11.70 14.32
N LEU A 146 0.43 11.88 13.20
CA LEU A 146 -0.19 12.02 11.88
C LEU A 146 -0.23 10.66 11.19
N ILE A 147 -1.43 10.21 10.82
CA ILE A 147 -1.67 8.95 10.12
C ILE A 147 -2.13 9.27 8.70
N ALA A 148 -1.26 9.04 7.74
CA ALA A 148 -1.54 9.26 6.32
C ALA A 148 -1.59 7.93 5.54
N GLY A 149 -2.33 7.93 4.45
CA GLY A 149 -2.44 6.78 3.55
C GLY A 149 -3.54 7.01 2.52
N PRO A 150 -3.56 6.23 1.43
CA PRO A 150 -4.57 6.37 0.38
C PRO A 150 -5.98 6.07 0.89
N SER A 151 -6.98 6.40 0.08
CA SER A 151 -8.38 6.05 0.39
C SER A 151 -8.52 4.54 0.60
N SER A 152 -9.39 4.15 1.52
CA SER A 152 -9.64 2.74 1.88
C SER A 152 -8.42 1.94 2.39
N SER A 153 -7.31 2.60 2.75
CA SER A 153 -6.11 1.93 3.29
C SER A 153 -6.22 1.47 4.75
N GLY A 154 -7.36 1.70 5.41
CA GLY A 154 -7.57 1.31 6.80
C GLY A 154 -7.07 2.30 7.84
N LYS A 155 -6.79 3.58 7.48
CA LYS A 155 -6.35 4.63 8.42
C LYS A 155 -7.21 4.70 9.69
N THR A 156 -8.53 4.74 9.52
CA THR A 156 -9.48 4.83 10.64
C THR A 156 -9.42 3.61 11.56
N THR A 157 -9.30 2.40 11.01
CA THR A 157 -9.17 1.17 11.80
C THR A 157 -7.84 1.15 12.54
N PHE A 158 -6.77 1.52 11.86
CA PHE A 158 -5.44 1.61 12.45
C PHE A 158 -5.39 2.63 13.59
N SER A 159 -5.93 3.85 13.41
CA SER A 159 -5.95 4.88 14.44
C SER A 159 -6.73 4.46 15.69
N LYS A 160 -7.87 3.76 15.51
CA LYS A 160 -8.64 3.22 16.63
C LYS A 160 -7.87 2.17 17.41
N ARG A 161 -7.21 1.21 16.70
CA ARG A 161 -6.39 0.18 17.34
C ARG A 161 -5.19 0.78 18.07
N LEU A 162 -4.46 1.68 17.42
CA LEU A 162 -3.36 2.41 18.06
C LEU A 162 -3.83 3.17 19.30
N GLY A 163 -4.98 3.82 19.23
CA GLY A 163 -5.59 4.51 20.37
C GLY A 163 -5.92 3.58 21.56
N VAL A 164 -6.25 2.31 21.30
CA VAL A 164 -6.42 1.30 22.36
C VAL A 164 -5.09 1.03 23.05
N HIS A 165 -4.02 0.75 22.31
CA HIS A 165 -2.70 0.48 22.89
C HIS A 165 -2.11 1.69 23.63
N LEU A 166 -2.31 2.90 23.11
CA LEU A 166 -1.91 4.12 23.81
C LEU A 166 -2.64 4.27 25.14
N ARG A 167 -3.94 3.92 25.22
CA ARG A 167 -4.69 3.93 26.48
C ARG A 167 -4.23 2.87 27.45
N LEU A 168 -3.87 1.67 26.97
CA LEU A 168 -3.27 0.64 27.82
C LEU A 168 -1.96 1.11 28.45
N ASN A 169 -1.21 1.96 27.74
CA ASN A 169 0.01 2.60 28.21
C ASN A 169 -0.24 3.90 29.02
N GLY A 170 -1.50 4.17 29.43
CA GLY A 170 -1.86 5.29 30.29
C GLY A 170 -2.08 6.64 29.60
N LEU A 171 -2.01 6.71 28.28
CA LEU A 171 -2.29 7.93 27.53
C LEU A 171 -3.79 8.08 27.23
N LYS A 172 -4.23 9.31 26.96
CA LYS A 172 -5.61 9.63 26.57
C LYS A 172 -5.63 10.28 25.18
N PRO A 173 -5.43 9.50 24.09
CA PRO A 173 -5.41 10.07 22.75
C PRO A 173 -6.79 10.57 22.34
N VAL A 174 -6.83 11.74 21.69
CA VAL A 174 -8.00 12.26 20.98
C VAL A 174 -7.80 12.00 19.50
N THR A 175 -8.76 11.36 18.86
CA THR A 175 -8.70 11.06 17.40
C THR A 175 -9.49 12.10 16.64
N ILE A 176 -8.85 12.75 15.67
CA ILE A 176 -9.48 13.71 14.75
C ILE A 176 -9.39 13.13 13.34
N SER A 177 -10.51 13.12 12.61
CA SER A 177 -10.51 12.85 11.18
C SER A 177 -10.45 14.16 10.41
N VAL A 178 -9.48 14.31 9.52
CA VAL A 178 -9.39 15.47 8.61
C VAL A 178 -10.62 15.54 7.69
N ASP A 179 -11.22 14.39 7.39
CA ASP A 179 -12.45 14.31 6.57
C ASP A 179 -13.64 15.07 7.17
N ASN A 180 -13.61 15.34 8.46
CA ASN A 180 -14.66 16.17 9.10
C ASN A 180 -14.51 17.67 8.83
N TYR A 181 -13.38 18.09 8.30
CA TYR A 181 -13.05 19.49 8.05
C TYR A 181 -13.17 19.90 6.58
N PHE A 182 -13.82 19.11 5.73
CA PHE A 182 -14.12 19.54 4.38
C PHE A 182 -14.96 20.82 4.40
N VAL A 183 -14.65 21.74 3.49
CA VAL A 183 -15.48 22.93 3.25
C VAL A 183 -16.85 22.53 2.71
N GLU A 184 -17.85 23.41 2.80
CA GLU A 184 -19.16 23.13 2.20
C GLU A 184 -19.04 22.82 0.70
N ARG A 185 -19.86 21.91 0.19
CA ARG A 185 -19.78 21.49 -1.23
C ARG A 185 -19.79 22.65 -2.23
N LYS A 186 -20.55 23.71 -1.95
CA LYS A 186 -20.61 24.90 -2.83
C LYS A 186 -19.26 25.62 -2.94
N ASP A 187 -18.44 25.52 -1.90
CA ASP A 187 -17.14 26.21 -1.77
C ASP A 187 -15.97 25.27 -2.15
N ASN A 188 -16.27 23.98 -2.41
CA ASN A 188 -15.24 23.00 -2.76
C ASN A 188 -14.68 23.25 -4.16
N PRO A 189 -13.38 23.20 -4.36
CA PRO A 189 -12.75 23.30 -5.68
C PRO A 189 -13.29 22.29 -6.68
N LYS A 190 -13.20 22.62 -7.97
CA LYS A 190 -13.67 21.77 -9.04
C LYS A 190 -12.58 21.52 -10.07
N HIS A 191 -12.56 20.31 -10.59
CA HIS A 191 -11.79 19.96 -11.77
C HIS A 191 -12.29 20.70 -13.03
N SER A 192 -11.51 20.65 -14.10
CA SER A 192 -11.85 21.26 -15.39
C SER A 192 -13.13 20.71 -16.02
N ASP A 193 -13.54 19.49 -15.65
CA ASP A 193 -14.78 18.82 -16.09
C ASP A 193 -16.01 19.18 -15.24
N GLY A 194 -15.84 20.03 -14.20
CA GLY A 194 -16.89 20.49 -13.31
C GLY A 194 -17.18 19.57 -12.12
N THR A 195 -16.49 18.43 -11.99
CA THR A 195 -16.57 17.56 -10.81
C THR A 195 -15.82 18.17 -9.63
N TYR A 196 -16.27 17.88 -8.39
CA TYR A 196 -15.60 18.38 -7.20
C TYR A 196 -14.28 17.69 -6.95
N ASP A 197 -13.24 18.47 -6.61
CA ASP A 197 -11.93 17.99 -6.22
C ASP A 197 -11.81 17.92 -4.69
N PHE A 198 -11.99 16.73 -4.12
CA PHE A 198 -11.83 16.48 -2.71
C PHE A 198 -10.39 16.06 -2.33
N GLU A 199 -9.48 15.95 -3.30
CA GLU A 199 -8.10 15.51 -3.06
C GLU A 199 -7.14 16.70 -2.94
N CYS A 200 -7.60 17.93 -3.14
CA CYS A 200 -6.79 19.13 -2.98
C CYS A 200 -6.87 19.68 -1.55
N ILE A 201 -5.84 20.44 -1.16
CA ILE A 201 -5.74 21.00 0.20
C ILE A 201 -6.80 22.08 0.47
N GLU A 202 -7.23 22.79 -0.57
CA GLU A 202 -8.25 23.83 -0.54
C GLU A 202 -9.65 23.29 -0.24
N ALA A 203 -9.84 21.96 -0.37
CA ALA A 203 -11.08 21.30 0.01
C ALA A 203 -11.24 21.19 1.54
N ILE A 204 -10.19 21.47 2.32
CA ILE A 204 -10.18 21.43 3.78
C ILE A 204 -10.25 22.82 4.37
N ASP A 205 -11.09 23.04 5.38
CA ASP A 205 -11.08 24.24 6.21
C ASP A 205 -9.81 24.22 7.11
N LEU A 206 -8.69 24.59 6.52
CA LEU A 206 -7.40 24.64 7.21
C LEU A 206 -7.38 25.60 8.40
N LYS A 207 -8.19 26.67 8.34
CA LYS A 207 -8.25 27.65 9.42
C LYS A 207 -8.88 27.02 10.66
N LEU A 208 -10.04 26.41 10.52
CA LEU A 208 -10.75 25.72 11.61
C LEU A 208 -9.93 24.52 12.11
N PHE A 209 -9.33 23.75 11.20
CA PHE A 209 -8.49 22.60 11.57
C PHE A 209 -7.29 23.02 12.42
N ASN A 210 -6.56 24.06 12.01
CA ASN A 210 -5.40 24.56 12.74
C ASN A 210 -5.79 25.18 14.09
N GLU A 211 -6.93 25.89 14.16
CA GLU A 211 -7.46 26.40 15.43
C GLU A 211 -7.77 25.26 16.41
N HIS A 212 -8.50 24.25 15.97
CA HIS A 212 -8.82 23.10 16.80
C HIS A 212 -7.60 22.30 17.22
N LEU A 213 -6.64 22.08 16.30
CA LEU A 213 -5.39 21.41 16.64
C LEU A 213 -4.61 22.20 17.71
N THR A 214 -4.54 23.50 17.59
CA THR A 214 -3.86 24.37 18.57
C THR A 214 -4.53 24.30 19.93
N LYS A 215 -5.85 24.41 19.98
CA LYS A 215 -6.63 24.26 21.24
C LYS A 215 -6.36 22.94 21.92
N LEU A 216 -6.45 21.84 21.18
CA LEU A 216 -6.18 20.50 21.72
C LEU A 216 -4.74 20.35 22.24
N LEU A 217 -3.75 20.90 21.55
CA LEU A 217 -2.35 20.89 22.01
C LEU A 217 -2.14 21.70 23.29
N ASN A 218 -3.00 22.69 23.54
CA ASN A 218 -3.04 23.46 24.78
C ASN A 218 -3.89 22.81 25.90
N GLY A 219 -4.56 21.68 25.62
CA GLY A 219 -5.44 21.01 26.57
C GLY A 219 -6.86 21.58 26.66
N GLU A 220 -7.26 22.37 25.68
CA GLU A 220 -8.59 22.97 25.57
C GLU A 220 -9.57 22.00 24.89
N GLU A 221 -10.85 22.14 25.19
CA GLU A 221 -11.93 21.39 24.53
C GLU A 221 -12.27 22.03 23.16
N ILE A 222 -12.70 21.19 22.23
CA ILE A 222 -13.19 21.59 20.91
C ILE A 222 -14.48 20.87 20.56
N ASP A 223 -15.30 21.51 19.74
CA ASP A 223 -16.45 20.90 19.09
C ASP A 223 -16.03 20.38 17.71
N VAL A 224 -15.82 19.06 17.59
CA VAL A 224 -15.37 18.46 16.31
C VAL A 224 -16.49 18.55 15.27
N PRO A 225 -16.26 19.20 14.11
CA PRO A 225 -17.25 19.28 13.07
C PRO A 225 -17.57 17.88 12.48
N THR A 226 -18.69 17.77 11.82
CA THR A 226 -19.08 16.55 11.10
C THR A 226 -19.40 16.91 9.66
N PHE A 227 -18.66 16.30 8.73
CA PHE A 227 -18.93 16.45 7.31
C PHE A 227 -19.83 15.33 6.77
N ASN A 228 -20.87 15.69 6.04
CA ASN A 228 -21.78 14.74 5.41
C ASN A 228 -21.45 14.55 3.92
N PHE A 229 -20.96 13.37 3.58
CA PHE A 229 -20.62 12.98 2.21
C PHE A 229 -21.84 12.62 1.32
N LYS A 230 -23.05 12.55 1.88
CA LYS A 230 -24.29 12.20 1.16
C LYS A 230 -24.91 13.38 0.45
#